data_8022be3e9d76b6b95ab806ae2e450cdc
#
_entry.id   8022be3e9d76b6b95ab806ae2e450cdc
#
_cell.length_a   1.000
_cell.length_b   1.000
_cell.length_c   1.000
_cell.angle_alpha   90.00
_cell.angle_beta   90.00
_cell.angle_gamma   90.00
#
_symmetry.space_group_name_H-M   'P 1'
#
loop_
_entity.id
_entity.type
_entity.pdbx_description
1 polymer ?
#
loop_
_entity_poly.entity_id
_entity_poly.type
_entity_poly.pdbx_seq_one_letter_code
_entity_poly.pdbx_strand_id
1 'polypeptide(L)'
;YAILDYHNTTSYCSTVANGHVGENGHEDDAKGLINFMNGTDYFDYNGDCNVTQKREHVLGDIYHSQLVEIGPPDASTDFTAPNEEAYFRSANNYQGFRKNNIDRRKVIYAGSNSGMLHAINAETGKEEWAFVPPFIAGLMPSIINKDLDGGVDVTYDDEGNKVAKGGTNAVFGVDGSPVVHDVYMAGYDSAGNLDTTKSWRTILMIPYGRGGAGFSV
;
A
#
# COMPACT_ATOMS: atom_id res chain seq x y z
N TYR A 1 13.51 -11.80 -13.55
CA TYR A 1 12.61 -11.34 -14.63
C TYR A 1 11.77 -12.49 -15.23
N ALA A 2 12.14 -13.73 -15.05
CA ALA A 2 11.31 -14.89 -15.44
C ALA A 2 10.04 -15.08 -14.60
N ILE A 3 9.77 -14.19 -13.67
CA ILE A 3 8.67 -14.30 -12.70
C ILE A 3 7.36 -13.72 -13.25
N LEU A 4 7.45 -12.87 -14.28
CA LEU A 4 6.30 -12.18 -14.88
C LEU A 4 5.86 -12.82 -16.19
N ASP A 5 6.07 -14.11 -16.35
CA ASP A 5 5.62 -14.83 -17.54
C ASP A 5 4.13 -15.17 -17.42
N TYR A 6 3.30 -14.23 -17.84
CA TYR A 6 1.85 -14.40 -17.91
C TYR A 6 1.37 -14.94 -19.25
N HIS A 7 2.22 -15.67 -19.95
CA HIS A 7 2.03 -16.12 -21.32
C HIS A 7 0.75 -16.85 -21.63
N ASN A 8 0.14 -17.42 -20.66
CA ASN A 8 -0.87 -18.43 -20.93
C ASN A 8 -2.20 -18.12 -20.30
N THR A 9 -2.41 -16.90 -19.90
CA THR A 9 -3.78 -16.53 -19.59
C THR A 9 -4.55 -16.53 -20.90
N THR A 10 -5.04 -17.66 -21.27
CA THR A 10 -6.04 -17.78 -22.31
C THR A 10 -7.21 -16.94 -21.86
N SER A 11 -7.26 -15.72 -22.34
CA SER A 11 -8.45 -14.90 -22.26
C SER A 11 -9.58 -15.76 -22.83
N TYR A 12 -10.57 -16.06 -22.03
CA TYR A 12 -11.83 -16.61 -22.52
C TYR A 12 -12.48 -15.66 -23.52
N CYS A 13 -11.96 -14.46 -23.61
CA CYS A 13 -12.46 -13.37 -24.41
C CYS A 13 -11.64 -13.24 -25.67
N SER A 14 -11.97 -14.06 -26.66
CA SER A 14 -11.39 -13.97 -28.01
C SER A 14 -11.62 -12.61 -28.71
N THR A 15 -12.43 -11.77 -28.10
CA THR A 15 -12.83 -10.45 -28.65
C THR A 15 -12.28 -9.28 -27.86
N VAL A 16 -11.68 -9.48 -26.70
CA VAL A 16 -10.91 -8.42 -26.09
C VAL A 16 -9.72 -8.23 -27.02
N ALA A 17 -9.81 -7.17 -27.79
CA ALA A 17 -8.71 -6.75 -28.61
C ALA A 17 -7.54 -6.58 -27.68
N ASN A 18 -6.85 -7.61 -27.53
CA ASN A 18 -5.51 -7.65 -27.32
C ASN A 18 -4.91 -6.76 -26.34
N GLY A 19 -4.39 -7.10 -25.71
CA GLY A 19 -3.35 -6.35 -25.39
C GLY A 19 -2.86 -6.58 -24.10
N HIS A 20 -3.40 -7.26 -23.41
CA HIS A 20 -2.99 -7.29 -22.04
C HIS A 20 -2.77 -8.72 -21.55
N VAL A 21 -3.37 -9.65 -22.20
CA VAL A 21 -3.26 -11.05 -21.85
C VAL A 21 -2.72 -11.76 -23.07
N GLY A 22 -1.42 -11.89 -23.17
CA GLY A 22 -0.78 -12.61 -24.27
C GLY A 22 0.20 -11.85 -25.12
N GLU A 23 0.45 -10.58 -24.84
CA GLU A 23 1.64 -9.90 -25.36
C GLU A 23 2.86 -10.35 -24.56
N ASN A 24 3.89 -10.76 -25.25
CA ASN A 24 5.09 -11.36 -24.66
C ASN A 24 6.17 -10.32 -24.43
N GLY A 25 5.89 -9.40 -23.48
CA GLY A 25 6.86 -8.40 -23.14
C GLY A 25 6.97 -8.18 -21.64
N HIS A 26 8.17 -7.99 -21.13
CA HIS A 26 8.36 -7.64 -19.73
C HIS A 26 7.73 -6.30 -19.35
N GLU A 27 7.52 -5.44 -20.34
CA GLU A 27 6.93 -4.12 -20.11
C GLU A 27 5.42 -4.19 -19.92
N ASP A 28 4.72 -4.98 -20.72
CA ASP A 28 3.27 -5.17 -20.59
C ASP A 28 2.92 -5.97 -19.35
N ASP A 29 3.70 -6.99 -18.99
CA ASP A 29 3.56 -7.72 -17.73
C ASP A 29 3.72 -6.78 -16.54
N ALA A 30 4.70 -5.90 -16.55
CA ALA A 30 4.91 -4.92 -15.49
C ALA A 30 3.77 -3.90 -15.43
N LYS A 31 3.29 -3.42 -16.57
CA LYS A 31 2.11 -2.54 -16.64
C LYS A 31 0.86 -3.24 -16.13
N GLY A 32 0.68 -4.50 -16.49
CA GLY A 32 -0.41 -5.33 -16.02
C GLY A 32 -0.41 -5.49 -14.50
N LEU A 33 0.75 -5.79 -13.93
CA LEU A 33 0.91 -5.87 -12.49
C LEU A 33 0.59 -4.53 -11.81
N ILE A 34 1.09 -3.43 -12.33
CA ILE A 34 0.81 -2.09 -11.79
C ILE A 34 -0.69 -1.78 -11.86
N ASN A 35 -1.34 -2.06 -12.99
CA ASN A 35 -2.78 -1.87 -13.13
C ASN A 35 -3.57 -2.73 -12.14
N PHE A 36 -3.18 -3.98 -11.99
CA PHE A 36 -3.76 -4.88 -11.01
C PHE A 36 -3.61 -4.37 -9.57
N MET A 37 -2.42 -3.89 -9.22
CA MET A 37 -2.15 -3.28 -7.91
C MET A 37 -3.00 -2.02 -7.67
N ASN A 38 -3.25 -1.23 -8.72
CA ASN A 38 -4.14 -0.07 -8.68
C ASN A 38 -5.63 -0.44 -8.67
N GLY A 39 -5.95 -1.71 -8.57
CA GLY A 39 -7.33 -2.19 -8.44
C GLY A 39 -8.07 -2.39 -9.74
N THR A 40 -7.38 -2.43 -10.88
CA THR A 40 -7.99 -2.77 -12.18
C THR A 40 -8.08 -4.29 -12.32
N ASP A 41 -9.18 -4.79 -12.85
CA ASP A 41 -9.34 -6.20 -13.18
C ASP A 41 -8.61 -6.58 -14.47
N TYR A 42 -7.30 -6.39 -14.46
CA TYR A 42 -6.44 -6.56 -15.63
C TYR A 42 -6.42 -7.99 -16.17
N PHE A 43 -6.62 -8.96 -15.30
CA PHE A 43 -6.59 -10.38 -15.65
C PHE A 43 -7.98 -10.98 -15.84
N ASP A 44 -9.01 -10.15 -15.90
CA ASP A 44 -10.41 -10.58 -16.12
C ASP A 44 -10.84 -11.70 -15.14
N TYR A 45 -10.66 -11.44 -13.86
CA TYR A 45 -10.97 -12.42 -12.82
C TYR A 45 -12.45 -12.81 -12.75
N ASN A 46 -13.33 -11.88 -13.11
CA ASN A 46 -14.77 -12.15 -13.11
C ASN A 46 -15.26 -12.77 -14.42
N GLY A 47 -14.39 -12.87 -15.44
CA GLY A 47 -14.70 -13.51 -16.72
C GLY A 47 -15.70 -12.75 -17.59
N ASP A 48 -15.85 -11.45 -17.38
CA ASP A 48 -16.80 -10.60 -18.13
C ASP A 48 -16.19 -9.94 -19.36
N CYS A 49 -14.93 -10.20 -19.62
CA CYS A 49 -14.16 -9.66 -20.74
C CYS A 49 -13.87 -8.15 -20.66
N ASN A 50 -13.96 -7.54 -19.50
CA ASN A 50 -13.68 -6.14 -19.28
C ASN A 50 -12.46 -5.93 -18.38
N VAL A 51 -11.28 -5.92 -18.96
CA VAL A 51 -10.00 -5.77 -18.25
C VAL A 51 -9.68 -4.35 -17.81
N THR A 52 -10.60 -3.41 -18.01
CA THR A 52 -10.41 -2.00 -17.63
C THR A 52 -11.24 -1.57 -16.42
N GLN A 53 -12.13 -2.41 -15.96
CA GLN A 53 -12.96 -2.14 -14.80
C GLN A 53 -12.18 -2.27 -13.49
N LYS A 54 -12.74 -1.74 -12.41
CA LYS A 54 -12.18 -1.96 -11.08
C LYS A 54 -12.56 -3.34 -10.56
N ARG A 55 -11.61 -3.99 -9.88
CA ARG A 55 -11.90 -5.21 -9.12
C ARG A 55 -12.89 -4.90 -8.00
N GLU A 56 -13.73 -5.85 -7.70
CA GLU A 56 -14.70 -5.72 -6.60
C GLU A 56 -14.01 -5.60 -5.24
N HIS A 57 -12.96 -6.38 -5.03
CA HIS A 57 -12.16 -6.39 -3.81
C HIS A 57 -10.73 -5.97 -4.13
N VAL A 58 -10.39 -4.74 -3.78
CA VAL A 58 -9.07 -4.15 -4.08
C VAL A 58 -8.11 -4.11 -2.89
N LEU A 59 -8.66 -4.11 -1.67
CA LEU A 59 -7.88 -4.07 -0.44
C LEU A 59 -7.53 -5.49 0.00
N GLY A 60 -6.27 -5.76 0.27
CA GLY A 60 -5.84 -7.00 0.89
C GLY A 60 -6.20 -7.06 2.38
N ASP A 61 -6.17 -8.25 2.95
CA ASP A 61 -6.47 -8.42 4.36
C ASP A 61 -5.52 -7.62 5.26
N ILE A 62 -6.07 -6.91 6.22
CA ILE A 62 -5.33 -6.27 7.30
C ILE A 62 -5.32 -7.25 8.47
N TYR A 63 -4.21 -7.93 8.70
CA TYR A 63 -4.17 -9.05 9.65
C TYR A 63 -3.39 -8.74 10.93
N HIS A 64 -2.11 -8.41 10.85
CA HIS A 64 -1.29 -8.07 12.02
C HIS A 64 -1.10 -6.58 12.23
N SER A 65 -1.24 -5.79 11.17
CA SER A 65 -1.10 -4.34 11.26
C SER A 65 -2.23 -3.74 12.07
N GLN A 66 -1.88 -2.86 13.00
CA GLN A 66 -2.86 -1.98 13.63
C GLN A 66 -3.17 -0.80 12.72
N LEU A 67 -4.33 -0.22 12.89
CA LEU A 67 -4.70 1.05 12.27
C LEU A 67 -4.10 2.19 13.09
N VAL A 68 -3.35 3.05 12.45
CA VAL A 68 -2.70 4.21 13.09
C VAL A 68 -3.22 5.50 12.46
N GLU A 69 -4.04 6.23 13.20
CA GLU A 69 -4.51 7.55 12.77
C GLU A 69 -3.46 8.61 13.12
N ILE A 70 -3.20 9.50 12.18
CA ILE A 70 -2.41 10.71 12.37
C ILE A 70 -3.20 11.92 11.91
N GLY A 71 -3.28 12.93 12.75
CA GLY A 71 -3.88 14.23 12.47
C GLY A 71 -2.92 15.37 12.78
N PRO A 72 -3.42 16.57 13.11
CA PRO A 72 -2.59 17.67 13.57
C PRO A 72 -1.70 17.26 14.73
N PRO A 73 -0.47 17.78 14.84
CA PRO A 73 0.40 17.48 15.97
C PRO A 73 -0.24 17.92 17.30
N ASP A 74 -0.28 17.03 18.28
CA ASP A 74 -1.01 17.26 19.54
C ASP A 74 -0.19 16.98 20.81
N ALA A 75 1.07 16.58 20.68
CA ALA A 75 1.90 16.25 21.84
C ALA A 75 2.05 17.45 22.76
N SER A 76 1.94 17.20 24.08
CA SER A 76 1.97 18.24 25.09
C SER A 76 3.35 18.93 25.16
N THR A 77 3.33 20.25 25.38
CA THR A 77 4.47 21.07 25.71
C THR A 77 4.47 21.53 27.18
N ASP A 78 3.43 21.11 27.92
CA ASP A 78 3.34 21.43 29.35
C ASP A 78 4.20 20.45 30.11
N PHE A 79 5.27 20.94 30.66
CA PHE A 79 6.18 20.13 31.46
C PHE A 79 6.07 20.47 32.93
N THR A 80 5.76 19.45 33.70
CA THR A 80 6.05 19.44 35.14
C THR A 80 7.23 18.49 35.33
N ALA A 81 8.17 18.82 36.16
CA ALA A 81 9.25 17.88 36.44
C ALA A 81 8.65 16.53 36.86
N PRO A 82 9.03 15.41 36.27
CA PRO A 82 10.19 15.12 35.45
C PRO A 82 9.90 14.86 33.96
N ASN A 83 8.97 15.55 33.33
CA ASN A 83 8.63 15.26 31.91
C ASN A 83 9.64 15.93 30.95
N GLU A 84 10.76 15.26 30.73
CA GLU A 84 11.84 15.75 29.87
C GLU A 84 11.42 15.93 28.40
N GLU A 85 10.52 15.09 27.88
CA GLU A 85 10.06 15.21 26.49
C GLU A 85 9.23 16.47 26.27
N ALA A 86 8.32 16.80 27.17
CA ALA A 86 7.51 18.01 27.07
C ALA A 86 8.39 19.27 27.20
N TYR A 87 9.41 19.23 28.09
CA TYR A 87 10.42 20.29 28.19
C TYR A 87 11.16 20.46 26.86
N PHE A 88 11.65 19.36 26.27
CA PHE A 88 12.36 19.39 24.99
C PHE A 88 11.48 19.97 23.88
N ARG A 89 10.23 19.54 23.81
CA ARG A 89 9.26 20.09 22.85
C ARG A 89 9.06 21.60 23.05
N SER A 90 8.89 22.03 24.27
CA SER A 90 8.74 23.46 24.60
C SER A 90 9.98 24.26 24.21
N ALA A 91 11.17 23.78 24.58
CA ALA A 91 12.44 24.44 24.29
C ALA A 91 12.77 24.56 22.81
N ASN A 92 12.25 23.65 21.98
CA ASN A 92 12.49 23.60 20.53
C ASN A 92 11.27 24.02 19.69
N ASN A 93 10.42 24.89 20.24
CA ASN A 93 9.31 25.52 19.53
C ASN A 93 8.33 24.52 18.86
N TYR A 94 7.99 23.42 19.52
CA TYR A 94 6.99 22.48 19.02
C TYR A 94 5.60 23.12 18.85
N GLN A 95 5.27 24.14 19.65
CA GLN A 95 4.03 24.89 19.50
C GLN A 95 3.94 25.60 18.14
N GLY A 96 5.05 26.12 17.62
CA GLY A 96 5.11 26.66 16.26
C GLY A 96 4.83 25.60 15.21
N PHE A 97 5.40 24.41 15.38
CA PHE A 97 5.11 23.28 14.50
C PHE A 97 3.63 22.87 14.54
N ARG A 98 3.03 22.78 15.72
CA ARG A 98 1.59 22.51 15.89
C ARG A 98 0.74 23.54 15.16
N LYS A 99 1.02 24.82 15.36
CA LYS A 99 0.29 25.93 14.72
C LYS A 99 0.37 25.88 13.19
N ASN A 100 1.53 25.54 12.65
CA ASN A 100 1.74 25.47 11.20
C ASN A 100 1.08 24.24 10.57
N ASN A 101 0.72 23.24 11.38
CA ASN A 101 0.11 21.97 10.93
C ASN A 101 -1.29 21.75 11.53
N ILE A 102 -1.95 22.83 11.99
CA ILE A 102 -3.26 22.71 12.66
C ILE A 102 -4.35 22.15 11.73
N ASP A 103 -4.23 22.42 10.44
CA ASP A 103 -5.18 21.98 9.41
C ASP A 103 -4.73 20.69 8.70
N ARG A 104 -3.72 19.97 9.26
CA ARG A 104 -3.29 18.70 8.70
C ARG A 104 -4.43 17.69 8.71
N ARG A 105 -4.70 17.12 7.53
CA ARG A 105 -5.74 16.09 7.38
C ARG A 105 -5.44 14.88 8.26
N LYS A 106 -6.50 14.25 8.72
CA LYS A 106 -6.42 12.98 9.41
C LYS A 106 -6.30 11.85 8.40
N VAL A 107 -5.27 11.02 8.57
CA VAL A 107 -4.99 9.89 7.72
C VAL A 107 -4.82 8.65 8.59
N ILE A 108 -5.40 7.55 8.17
CA ILE A 108 -5.23 6.23 8.80
C ILE A 108 -4.23 5.45 7.96
N TYR A 109 -3.17 4.97 8.60
CA TYR A 109 -2.20 4.06 7.99
C TYR A 109 -2.47 2.63 8.41
N ALA A 110 -2.40 1.72 7.44
CA ALA A 110 -2.54 0.29 7.67
C ALA A 110 -1.69 -0.51 6.68
N GLY A 111 -0.96 -1.49 7.18
CA GLY A 111 -0.33 -2.49 6.35
C GLY A 111 -1.31 -3.60 5.97
N SER A 112 -1.21 -4.13 4.77
CA SER A 112 -2.08 -5.21 4.30
C SER A 112 -1.30 -6.37 3.70
N ASN A 113 -1.96 -7.52 3.62
CA ASN A 113 -1.45 -8.73 2.96
C ASN A 113 -1.45 -8.63 1.43
N SER A 114 -1.74 -7.46 0.89
CA SER A 114 -1.44 -7.11 -0.51
C SER A 114 -0.01 -6.60 -0.71
N GLY A 115 0.80 -6.61 0.34
CA GLY A 115 2.18 -6.14 0.29
C GLY A 115 2.33 -4.62 0.37
N MET A 116 1.26 -3.90 0.64
CA MET A 116 1.21 -2.44 0.64
C MET A 116 0.92 -1.85 2.00
N LEU A 117 1.48 -0.66 2.24
CA LEU A 117 0.95 0.27 3.22
C LEU A 117 -0.11 1.15 2.54
N HIS A 118 -1.25 1.24 3.14
CA HIS A 118 -2.34 2.11 2.70
C HIS A 118 -2.42 3.35 3.57
N ALA A 119 -2.66 4.50 2.94
CA ALA A 119 -2.98 5.76 3.59
C ALA A 119 -4.40 6.14 3.22
N ILE A 120 -5.28 6.11 4.18
CA ILE A 120 -6.72 6.28 4.00
C ILE A 120 -7.15 7.57 4.70
N ASN A 121 -7.86 8.44 3.99
CA ASN A 121 -8.44 9.62 4.57
C ASN A 121 -9.46 9.24 5.64
N ALA A 122 -9.24 9.67 6.89
CA ALA A 122 -10.07 9.27 8.02
C ALA A 122 -11.52 9.81 7.97
N GLU A 123 -11.74 10.89 7.23
CA GLU A 123 -13.09 11.50 7.11
C GLU A 123 -13.90 10.87 5.99
N THR A 124 -13.25 10.53 4.87
CA THR A 124 -13.95 10.07 3.67
C THR A 124 -13.87 8.58 3.44
N GLY A 125 -12.96 7.89 4.12
CA GLY A 125 -12.66 6.48 3.90
C GLY A 125 -11.97 6.18 2.55
N LYS A 126 -11.57 7.22 1.80
CA LYS A 126 -10.92 7.03 0.51
C LYS A 126 -9.41 6.87 0.68
N GLU A 127 -8.83 5.97 -0.10
CA GLU A 127 -7.40 5.86 -0.20
C GLU A 127 -6.81 7.14 -0.82
N GLU A 128 -5.83 7.72 -0.15
CA GLU A 128 -5.05 8.86 -0.63
C GLU A 128 -3.86 8.37 -1.46
N TRP A 129 -3.20 7.33 -0.97
CA TRP A 129 -2.10 6.64 -1.63
C TRP A 129 -1.83 5.27 -1.00
N ALA A 130 -1.15 4.42 -1.75
CA ALA A 130 -0.56 3.20 -1.24
C ALA A 130 0.93 3.15 -1.58
N PHE A 131 1.70 2.47 -0.76
CA PHE A 131 3.15 2.36 -0.90
C PHE A 131 3.59 0.90 -0.85
N VAL A 132 4.31 0.48 -1.87
CA VAL A 132 5.00 -0.81 -1.93
C VAL A 132 6.46 -0.56 -1.55
N PRO A 133 6.96 -1.09 -0.43
CA PRO A 133 8.36 -0.96 -0.10
C PRO A 133 9.25 -1.60 -1.18
N PRO A 134 10.34 -0.94 -1.62
CA PRO A 134 11.21 -1.48 -2.66
C PRO A 134 11.74 -2.88 -2.35
N PHE A 135 11.93 -3.18 -1.08
CA PHE A 135 12.40 -4.49 -0.62
C PHE A 135 11.46 -5.64 -1.03
N ILE A 136 10.14 -5.41 -1.03
CA ILE A 136 9.16 -6.44 -1.37
C ILE A 136 8.64 -6.33 -2.80
N ALA A 137 9.05 -5.33 -3.56
CA ALA A 137 8.60 -5.14 -4.93
C ALA A 137 8.83 -6.39 -5.81
N GLY A 138 9.92 -7.14 -5.55
CA GLY A 138 10.20 -8.40 -6.22
C GLY A 138 9.24 -9.54 -5.91
N LEU A 139 8.45 -9.43 -4.84
CA LEU A 139 7.44 -10.41 -4.44
C LEU A 139 6.05 -10.09 -5.01
N MET A 140 5.85 -8.87 -5.50
CA MET A 140 4.54 -8.41 -5.95
C MET A 140 3.93 -9.26 -7.07
N PRO A 141 4.71 -9.86 -8.02
CA PRO A 141 4.14 -10.77 -9.00
C PRO A 141 3.42 -11.98 -8.40
N SER A 142 3.81 -12.39 -7.20
CA SER A 142 3.16 -13.53 -6.53
C SER A 142 1.76 -13.22 -5.97
N ILE A 143 1.36 -11.94 -5.93
CA ILE A 143 -0.01 -11.57 -5.53
C ILE A 143 -1.04 -12.08 -6.53
N ILE A 144 -0.63 -12.21 -7.79
CA ILE A 144 -1.47 -12.72 -8.85
C ILE A 144 -1.52 -14.23 -8.71
N ASN A 145 -2.72 -14.77 -8.60
CA ASN A 145 -2.89 -16.21 -8.58
C ASN A 145 -2.57 -16.79 -9.95
N LYS A 146 -1.50 -17.55 -10.07
CA LYS A 146 -1.08 -18.18 -11.33
C LYS A 146 -2.00 -19.31 -11.80
N ASP A 147 -2.83 -19.83 -10.91
CA ASP A 147 -3.76 -20.89 -11.23
C ASP A 147 -4.95 -20.42 -12.10
N LEU A 148 -4.88 -19.18 -12.61
CA LEU A 148 -5.77 -18.70 -13.66
C LEU A 148 -5.65 -19.49 -14.98
N ASP A 149 -4.60 -20.26 -15.12
CA ASP A 149 -4.30 -21.07 -16.30
C ASP A 149 -5.04 -22.40 -16.38
N GLY A 150 -6.27 -22.42 -15.98
CA GLY A 150 -7.12 -23.60 -16.11
C GLY A 150 -7.13 -24.53 -14.90
N GLY A 151 -6.43 -24.16 -13.84
CA GLY A 151 -6.54 -24.74 -12.52
C GLY A 151 -7.41 -23.94 -11.57
N VAL A 152 -8.14 -22.96 -12.09
CA VAL A 152 -9.11 -22.24 -11.28
C VAL A 152 -10.09 -23.25 -10.74
N ASP A 153 -10.23 -23.31 -9.44
CA ASP A 153 -11.41 -23.86 -8.80
C ASP A 153 -12.62 -23.09 -9.33
N VAL A 154 -13.08 -23.52 -10.48
CA VAL A 154 -14.31 -23.02 -11.06
C VAL A 154 -15.41 -23.49 -10.14
N THR A 155 -15.92 -22.59 -9.34
CA THR A 155 -17.17 -22.86 -8.66
C THR A 155 -18.30 -22.53 -9.62
N TYR A 156 -19.29 -23.36 -9.57
CA TYR A 156 -20.56 -23.12 -10.22
C TYR A 156 -21.55 -22.63 -9.15
N ASP A 157 -22.35 -21.64 -9.50
CA ASP A 157 -23.47 -21.23 -8.67
C ASP A 157 -24.56 -22.33 -8.66
N ASP A 158 -25.61 -22.12 -7.87
CA ASP A 158 -26.71 -23.07 -7.75
C ASP A 158 -27.50 -23.23 -9.09
N GLU A 159 -27.36 -22.29 -9.99
CA GLU A 159 -27.93 -22.31 -11.33
C GLU A 159 -27.03 -23.00 -12.37
N GLY A 160 -25.82 -23.41 -11.96
CA GLY A 160 -24.86 -24.08 -12.80
C GLY A 160 -24.02 -23.15 -13.69
N ASN A 161 -24.06 -21.86 -13.45
CA ASN A 161 -23.18 -20.91 -14.14
C ASN A 161 -21.77 -20.92 -13.51
N LYS A 162 -20.79 -20.72 -14.36
CA LYS A 162 -19.41 -20.65 -13.94
C LYS A 162 -19.17 -19.35 -13.16
N VAL A 163 -18.86 -19.47 -11.88
CA VAL A 163 -18.44 -18.33 -11.06
C VAL A 163 -16.91 -18.34 -11.00
N ALA A 164 -16.29 -17.36 -11.61
CA ALA A 164 -14.86 -17.18 -11.49
C ALA A 164 -14.51 -16.78 -10.05
N LYS A 165 -13.75 -17.61 -9.35
CA LYS A 165 -13.12 -17.21 -8.09
C LYS A 165 -11.82 -16.48 -8.43
N GLY A 166 -11.93 -15.19 -8.66
CA GLY A 166 -10.77 -14.33 -8.64
C GLY A 166 -10.31 -14.12 -7.21
N GLY A 167 -9.09 -14.47 -6.92
CA GLY A 167 -8.47 -14.23 -5.64
C GLY A 167 -7.05 -13.73 -5.80
N THR A 168 -6.54 -13.07 -4.77
CA THR A 168 -5.14 -12.71 -4.68
C THR A 168 -4.46 -13.60 -3.66
N ASN A 169 -3.20 -13.95 -3.91
CA ASN A 169 -2.38 -14.57 -2.90
C ASN A 169 -1.97 -13.51 -1.86
N ALA A 170 -1.93 -13.89 -0.60
CA ALA A 170 -1.41 -13.01 0.44
C ALA A 170 0.10 -12.81 0.24
N VAL A 171 0.52 -11.55 0.18
CA VAL A 171 1.93 -11.14 0.16
C VAL A 171 2.22 -10.43 1.48
N PHE A 172 2.94 -11.10 2.36
CA PHE A 172 3.39 -10.48 3.60
C PHE A 172 4.51 -9.48 3.28
N GLY A 173 4.15 -8.23 3.11
CA GLY A 173 5.10 -7.17 2.82
C GLY A 173 5.18 -6.16 3.95
N VAL A 174 4.06 -5.56 4.30
CA VAL A 174 3.91 -4.60 5.39
C VAL A 174 2.96 -5.20 6.42
N ASP A 175 3.46 -6.15 7.17
CA ASP A 175 2.67 -6.93 8.14
C ASP A 175 2.78 -6.35 9.57
N GLY A 176 3.75 -5.49 9.81
CA GLY A 176 3.92 -4.79 11.09
C GLY A 176 3.04 -3.54 11.19
N SER A 177 2.77 -3.13 12.42
CA SER A 177 2.00 -1.91 12.68
C SER A 177 2.84 -0.67 12.35
N PRO A 178 2.34 0.28 11.54
CA PRO A 178 3.01 1.55 11.32
C PRO A 178 3.21 2.31 12.63
N VAL A 179 4.27 3.11 12.69
CA VAL A 179 4.53 4.01 13.81
C VAL A 179 4.71 5.41 13.26
N VAL A 180 3.96 6.36 13.78
CA VAL A 180 4.08 7.78 13.40
C VAL A 180 4.53 8.59 14.60
N HIS A 181 5.55 9.42 14.40
CA HIS A 181 6.09 10.24 15.48
C HIS A 181 6.62 11.57 14.99
N ASP A 182 6.45 12.61 15.81
CA ASP A 182 7.08 13.90 15.55
C ASP A 182 8.49 13.90 16.15
N VAL A 183 9.48 14.18 15.31
CA VAL A 183 10.90 14.18 15.70
C VAL A 183 11.57 15.50 15.33
N TYR A 184 12.53 15.92 16.14
CA TYR A 184 13.33 17.12 15.92
C TYR A 184 14.68 16.75 15.33
N MET A 185 14.82 16.87 14.02
CA MET A 185 15.97 16.37 13.28
C MET A 185 16.34 17.24 12.08
N ALA A 186 17.55 17.05 11.58
CA ALA A 186 17.96 17.51 10.27
C ALA A 186 17.13 16.78 9.17
N GLY A 187 17.09 17.33 7.99
CA GLY A 187 16.37 16.72 6.89
C GLY A 187 17.01 17.05 5.56
N TYR A 188 16.27 16.86 4.49
CA TYR A 188 16.70 17.22 3.15
C TYR A 188 15.88 18.40 2.63
N ASP A 189 16.51 19.26 1.86
CA ASP A 189 15.81 20.32 1.13
C ASP A 189 15.05 19.74 -0.09
N SER A 190 14.32 20.61 -0.80
CA SER A 190 13.57 20.21 -1.99
C SER A 190 14.44 19.72 -3.16
N ALA A 191 15.73 20.01 -3.12
CA ALA A 191 16.71 19.54 -4.11
C ALA A 191 17.41 18.23 -3.69
N GLY A 192 17.08 17.70 -2.51
CA GLY A 192 17.66 16.47 -1.98
C GLY A 192 19.00 16.67 -1.27
N ASN A 193 19.43 17.90 -0.99
CA ASN A 193 20.64 18.15 -0.21
C ASN A 193 20.34 18.09 1.28
N LEU A 194 21.29 17.59 2.06
CA LEU A 194 21.17 17.55 3.52
C LEU A 194 21.09 18.98 4.10
N ASP A 195 19.94 19.31 4.68
CA ASP A 195 19.78 20.50 5.51
C ASP A 195 20.08 20.13 6.97
N THR A 196 21.20 20.63 7.46
CA THR A 196 21.65 20.38 8.83
C THR A 196 20.86 21.15 9.89
N THR A 197 20.01 22.09 9.47
CA THR A 197 19.14 22.83 10.38
C THR A 197 18.07 21.88 10.92
N LYS A 198 18.08 21.68 12.22
CA LYS A 198 17.08 20.82 12.87
C LYS A 198 15.72 21.51 12.91
N SER A 199 14.70 20.76 12.57
CA SER A 199 13.30 21.20 12.65
C SER A 199 12.40 20.02 13.05
N TRP A 200 11.18 20.31 13.48
CA TRP A 200 10.19 19.27 13.73
C TRP A 200 9.69 18.69 12.40
N ARG A 201 9.63 17.38 12.35
CA ARG A 201 9.14 16.60 11.22
C ARG A 201 8.32 15.43 11.73
N THR A 202 7.26 15.11 11.06
CA THR A 202 6.54 13.86 11.30
C THR A 202 7.17 12.77 10.46
N ILE A 203 7.60 11.69 11.08
CA ILE A 203 8.09 10.49 10.40
C ILE A 203 7.07 9.36 10.50
N LEU A 204 6.99 8.58 9.44
CA LEU A 204 6.23 7.33 9.39
C LEU A 204 7.22 6.18 9.25
N MET A 205 7.29 5.33 10.24
CA MET A 205 8.07 4.10 10.21
C MET A 205 7.16 2.93 9.88
N ILE A 206 7.58 2.12 8.92
CA ILE A 206 6.82 1.01 8.37
C ILE A 206 7.61 -0.27 8.61
N PRO A 207 7.37 -0.98 9.73
CA PRO A 207 8.02 -2.27 9.97
C PRO A 207 7.42 -3.35 9.07
N TYR A 208 8.28 -4.21 8.53
CA TYR A 208 7.82 -5.23 7.59
C TYR A 208 7.20 -6.46 8.27
N GLY A 209 7.46 -6.68 9.57
CA GLY A 209 6.92 -7.83 10.28
C GLY A 209 7.32 -9.14 9.60
N ARG A 210 6.35 -9.95 9.21
CA ARG A 210 6.60 -11.21 8.49
C ARG A 210 7.05 -11.01 7.04
N GLY A 211 6.92 -9.81 6.51
CA GLY A 211 7.37 -9.48 5.15
C GLY A 211 8.88 -9.38 5.00
N GLY A 212 9.62 -9.29 6.11
CA GLY A 212 11.08 -9.26 6.07
C GLY A 212 11.73 -8.63 7.29
N ALA A 213 13.04 -8.78 7.38
CA ALA A 213 13.84 -8.22 8.46
C ALA A 213 14.20 -6.76 8.12
N GLY A 214 13.36 -5.82 8.54
CA GLY A 214 13.63 -4.40 8.33
C GLY A 214 12.39 -3.51 8.45
N PHE A 215 12.61 -2.26 8.05
CA PHE A 215 11.57 -1.23 8.04
C PHE A 215 11.90 -0.16 6.99
N SER A 216 10.89 0.61 6.57
CA SER A 216 11.05 1.87 5.82
C SER A 216 10.71 3.06 6.71
N VAL A 217 11.29 4.23 6.39
CA VAL A 217 10.98 5.50 7.05
C VAL A 217 10.82 6.59 5.99
#